data_492d260005173f2624b81f614057016c
#
_entry.id   492d260005173f2624b81f614057016c
#
_cell.length_a   1.000
_cell.length_b   1.000
_cell.length_c   1.000
_cell.angle_alpha   90.00
_cell.angle_beta   90.00
_cell.angle_gamma   90.00
#
_symmetry.space_group_name_H-M   'P 1'
#
loop_
_entity.id
_entity.type
_entity.pdbx_description
1 polymer ?
#
loop_
_entity_poly.entity_id
_entity_poly.type
_entity_poly.pdbx_seq_one_letter_code
_entity_poly.pdbx_strand_id
1 'polypeptide(L)'
;MHLSWDRLLEAAWGCLAGVALGDAMGMPVEMLPPDEIKRLYGRVRGFVRAPDFHPHHVLEPGTVTDDTEQTLFVVNLLVEKRAPLRAEDFASALVEWAKREDLLEKHYFGPSTRQAVQNLMEGVPAREAGGLNTTCGAAMRASPVGIVNACRPEMAAEEAAEISLPTHGSRVATSAASAVAAAVAEAVKSGSTIDSIVEAAVLGATIGFSKGKPVAAPSVAKRIKLAVDSARRISDPERAAEEIYDIVGTGIESAEAVPAAFGMLVAGEGQPMRVIELAVNAGGDTDTVASIAGAVAGAWRGIGAFDAKMVEEVECLNGLRLREASEELAKVALERFR
;
A
#
# COMPACT_ATOMS: atom_id res chain seq x y z
N MET A 1 -12.84 0.26 24.53
CA MET A 1 -12.74 1.13 23.33
C MET A 1 -13.94 0.80 22.47
N HIS A 2 -14.75 1.78 22.07
CA HIS A 2 -15.94 1.54 21.24
C HIS A 2 -15.60 1.93 19.80
N LEU A 3 -15.50 0.94 18.91
CA LEU A 3 -15.33 1.15 17.48
C LEU A 3 -16.71 1.29 16.86
N SER A 4 -17.09 2.50 16.37
CA SER A 4 -18.37 2.72 15.72
C SER A 4 -18.36 2.27 14.26
N TRP A 5 -19.53 1.86 13.76
CA TRP A 5 -19.71 1.55 12.34
C TRP A 5 -19.28 2.69 11.43
N ASP A 6 -19.73 3.93 11.72
CA ASP A 6 -19.45 5.08 10.87
C ASP A 6 -17.96 5.37 10.79
N ARG A 7 -17.24 5.34 11.93
CA ARG A 7 -15.78 5.55 11.93
C ARG A 7 -15.07 4.48 11.12
N LEU A 8 -15.50 3.23 11.25
CA LEU A 8 -14.88 2.11 10.54
C LEU A 8 -15.13 2.17 9.04
N LEU A 9 -16.36 2.49 8.63
CA LEU A 9 -16.70 2.67 7.22
C LEU A 9 -15.95 3.84 6.60
N GLU A 10 -15.91 4.99 7.26
CA GLU A 10 -15.14 6.17 6.84
C GLU A 10 -13.65 5.84 6.65
N ALA A 11 -13.07 5.10 7.60
CA ALA A 11 -11.68 4.69 7.53
C ALA A 11 -11.41 3.67 6.40
N ALA A 12 -12.27 2.66 6.26
CA ALA A 12 -12.12 1.65 5.22
C ALA A 12 -12.27 2.27 3.83
N TRP A 13 -13.28 3.11 3.62
CA TRP A 13 -13.50 3.76 2.34
C TRP A 13 -12.39 4.77 2.02
N GLY A 14 -11.96 5.59 2.99
CA GLY A 14 -10.82 6.47 2.82
C GLY A 14 -9.52 5.70 2.50
N CYS A 15 -9.31 4.55 3.16
CA CYS A 15 -8.17 3.67 2.87
C CYS A 15 -8.16 3.18 1.42
N LEU A 16 -9.26 2.60 0.95
CA LEU A 16 -9.36 2.08 -0.42
C LEU A 16 -9.33 3.18 -1.48
N ALA A 17 -9.95 4.34 -1.21
CA ALA A 17 -9.85 5.52 -2.08
C ALA A 17 -8.41 6.04 -2.15
N GLY A 18 -7.69 6.05 -1.02
CA GLY A 18 -6.28 6.44 -0.97
C GLY A 18 -5.38 5.53 -1.81
N VAL A 19 -5.63 4.22 -1.78
CA VAL A 19 -4.94 3.26 -2.66
C VAL A 19 -5.22 3.61 -4.13
N ALA A 20 -6.49 3.65 -4.52
CA ALA A 20 -6.86 3.80 -5.93
C ALA A 20 -6.42 5.15 -6.53
N LEU A 21 -6.51 6.24 -5.76
CA LEU A 21 -6.06 7.56 -6.20
C LEU A 21 -4.54 7.66 -6.25
N GLY A 22 -3.84 7.06 -5.27
CA GLY A 22 -2.38 7.02 -5.25
C GLY A 22 -1.81 6.27 -6.46
N ASP A 23 -2.35 5.09 -6.73
CA ASP A 23 -2.05 4.25 -7.89
C ASP A 23 -2.32 5.01 -9.21
N ALA A 24 -3.55 5.44 -9.44
CA ALA A 24 -3.95 6.10 -10.68
C ALA A 24 -3.23 7.43 -10.96
N MET A 25 -2.82 8.16 -9.93
CA MET A 25 -2.03 9.38 -10.08
C MET A 25 -0.54 9.10 -10.25
N GLY A 26 -0.03 8.03 -9.62
CA GLY A 26 1.40 7.66 -9.64
C GLY A 26 1.80 6.92 -10.91
N MET A 27 0.97 6.01 -11.41
CA MET A 27 1.23 5.15 -12.57
C MET A 27 1.80 5.90 -13.79
N PRO A 28 1.29 7.08 -14.22
CA PRO A 28 1.80 7.76 -15.40
C PRO A 28 3.25 8.26 -15.31
N VAL A 29 3.78 8.36 -14.11
CA VAL A 29 5.13 8.89 -13.84
C VAL A 29 6.02 7.91 -13.08
N GLU A 30 5.57 6.66 -12.96
CA GLU A 30 6.33 5.56 -12.37
C GLU A 30 7.72 5.45 -12.99
N MET A 31 8.73 5.22 -12.17
CA MET A 31 10.14 5.10 -12.52
C MET A 31 10.78 6.35 -13.17
N LEU A 32 10.08 7.48 -13.23
CA LEU A 32 10.69 8.74 -13.63
C LEU A 32 11.39 9.41 -12.43
N PRO A 33 12.53 10.08 -12.67
CA PRO A 33 13.15 10.91 -11.64
C PRO A 33 12.37 12.23 -11.45
N PRO A 34 12.50 12.90 -10.28
CA PRO A 34 11.72 14.10 -9.95
C PRO A 34 11.88 15.25 -10.95
N ASP A 35 13.09 15.45 -11.45
CA ASP A 35 13.40 16.51 -12.44
C ASP A 35 12.69 16.27 -13.78
N GLU A 36 12.56 15.01 -14.21
CA GLU A 36 11.84 14.64 -15.43
C GLU A 36 10.32 14.82 -15.25
N ILE A 37 9.76 14.43 -14.10
CA ILE A 37 8.35 14.70 -13.77
C ILE A 37 8.08 16.20 -13.80
N LYS A 38 8.94 16.99 -13.18
CA LYS A 38 8.86 18.45 -13.18
C LYS A 38 8.98 19.04 -14.58
N ARG A 39 9.85 18.51 -15.41
CA ARG A 39 10.03 18.96 -16.81
C ARG A 39 8.79 18.70 -17.65
N LEU A 40 8.14 17.54 -17.49
CA LEU A 40 7.01 17.10 -18.30
C LEU A 40 5.70 17.75 -17.87
N TYR A 41 5.45 17.85 -16.55
CA TYR A 41 4.15 18.21 -15.99
C TYR A 41 4.19 19.46 -15.11
N GLY A 42 5.37 20.01 -14.81
CA GLY A 42 5.54 21.01 -13.77
C GLY A 42 5.27 20.40 -12.40
N ARG A 43 4.01 20.02 -12.13
CA ARG A 43 3.57 19.28 -10.94
C ARG A 43 2.33 18.46 -11.27
N VAL A 44 2.34 17.20 -10.94
CA VAL A 44 1.16 16.31 -11.03
C VAL A 44 0.24 16.59 -9.84
N ARG A 45 -1.02 16.94 -10.11
CA ARG A 45 -2.07 17.23 -9.11
C ARG A 45 -3.38 16.50 -9.35
N GLY A 46 -3.42 15.64 -10.35
CA GLY A 46 -4.59 14.87 -10.76
C GLY A 46 -4.17 13.83 -11.78
N PHE A 47 -5.13 13.26 -12.48
CA PHE A 47 -4.85 12.25 -13.50
C PHE A 47 -4.21 12.89 -14.73
N VAL A 48 -3.04 12.39 -15.13
CA VAL A 48 -2.29 12.84 -16.30
C VAL A 48 -2.06 11.67 -17.25
N ARG A 49 -1.78 11.95 -18.52
CA ARG A 49 -1.38 10.91 -19.47
C ARG A 49 0.11 10.62 -19.31
N ALA A 50 0.47 9.33 -19.30
CA ALA A 50 1.86 8.93 -19.32
C ALA A 50 2.55 9.38 -20.62
N PRO A 51 3.86 9.72 -20.61
CA PRO A 51 4.60 10.13 -21.81
C PRO A 51 4.65 8.98 -22.83
N ASP A 52 4.75 9.29 -24.12
CA ASP A 52 4.77 8.28 -25.20
C ASP A 52 5.88 7.22 -25.07
N PHE A 53 6.97 7.55 -24.39
CA PHE A 53 8.07 6.62 -24.12
C PHE A 53 7.85 5.73 -22.89
N HIS A 54 6.83 6.05 -22.07
CA HIS A 54 6.55 5.33 -20.83
C HIS A 54 5.86 3.98 -21.12
N PRO A 55 6.15 2.91 -20.35
CA PRO A 55 5.48 1.61 -20.53
C PRO A 55 3.95 1.70 -20.47
N HIS A 56 3.43 2.60 -19.65
CA HIS A 56 1.99 2.80 -19.45
C HIS A 56 1.34 3.84 -20.38
N HIS A 57 2.03 4.31 -21.44
CA HIS A 57 1.53 5.35 -22.35
C HIS A 57 0.19 5.02 -23.02
N VAL A 58 -0.14 3.72 -23.14
CA VAL A 58 -1.39 3.23 -23.72
C VAL A 58 -2.58 3.28 -22.76
N LEU A 59 -2.33 3.48 -21.45
CA LEU A 59 -3.38 3.54 -20.46
C LEU A 59 -4.00 4.94 -20.40
N GLU A 60 -5.31 5.00 -20.18
CA GLU A 60 -5.99 6.27 -20.00
C GLU A 60 -5.64 6.90 -18.64
N PRO A 61 -5.61 8.26 -18.54
CA PRO A 61 -5.45 8.95 -17.26
C PRO A 61 -6.48 8.49 -16.25
N GLY A 62 -6.05 8.13 -15.03
CA GLY A 62 -6.93 7.61 -14.00
C GLY A 62 -7.08 6.09 -13.98
N THR A 63 -6.42 5.36 -14.91
CA THR A 63 -6.36 3.89 -14.85
C THR A 63 -5.52 3.45 -13.64
N VAL A 64 -6.02 2.43 -12.91
CA VAL A 64 -5.31 1.77 -11.81
C VAL A 64 -4.49 0.58 -12.31
N THR A 65 -3.54 0.13 -11.49
CA THR A 65 -2.65 -1.00 -11.79
C THR A 65 -2.84 -2.15 -10.78
N ASP A 66 -1.82 -2.99 -10.66
CA ASP A 66 -1.85 -4.13 -9.74
C ASP A 66 -1.82 -3.71 -8.26
N ASP A 67 -1.45 -2.50 -7.89
CA ASP A 67 -1.60 -1.95 -6.53
C ASP A 67 -3.05 -2.00 -6.07
N THR A 68 -3.96 -1.44 -6.86
CA THR A 68 -5.40 -1.45 -6.56
C THR A 68 -6.01 -2.83 -6.77
N GLU A 69 -5.68 -3.52 -7.87
CA GLU A 69 -6.22 -4.85 -8.17
C GLU A 69 -5.88 -5.86 -7.07
N GLN A 70 -4.62 -5.91 -6.61
CA GLN A 70 -4.20 -6.82 -5.55
C GLN A 70 -4.76 -6.41 -4.18
N THR A 71 -4.92 -5.12 -3.92
CA THR A 71 -5.60 -4.64 -2.71
C THR A 71 -7.05 -5.12 -2.67
N LEU A 72 -7.81 -4.98 -3.74
CA LEU A 72 -9.20 -5.46 -3.82
C LEU A 72 -9.30 -6.99 -3.81
N PHE A 73 -8.31 -7.69 -4.38
CA PHE A 73 -8.19 -9.14 -4.23
C PHE A 73 -8.07 -9.53 -2.75
N VAL A 74 -7.24 -8.85 -1.96
CA VAL A 74 -7.12 -9.09 -0.51
C VAL A 74 -8.44 -8.76 0.21
N VAL A 75 -9.13 -7.66 -0.15
CA VAL A 75 -10.46 -7.34 0.40
C VAL A 75 -11.43 -8.49 0.19
N ASN A 76 -11.55 -8.99 -1.05
CA ASN A 76 -12.46 -10.08 -1.39
C ASN A 76 -12.14 -11.35 -0.59
N LEU A 77 -10.86 -11.69 -0.45
CA LEU A 77 -10.44 -12.85 0.32
C LEU A 77 -10.75 -12.71 1.82
N LEU A 78 -10.53 -11.53 2.41
CA LEU A 78 -10.88 -11.23 3.80
C LEU A 78 -12.39 -11.33 4.04
N VAL A 79 -13.20 -10.85 3.10
CA VAL A 79 -14.67 -10.91 3.16
C VAL A 79 -15.18 -12.34 3.00
N GLU A 80 -14.56 -13.14 2.14
CA GLU A 80 -14.92 -14.55 1.97
C GLU A 80 -14.59 -15.38 3.23
N LYS A 81 -13.37 -15.24 3.74
CA LYS A 81 -12.87 -16.07 4.85
C LYS A 81 -13.39 -15.64 6.21
N ARG A 82 -13.59 -14.35 6.45
CA ARG A 82 -14.01 -13.73 7.73
C ARG A 82 -13.13 -14.06 8.94
N ALA A 83 -12.16 -14.92 8.76
CA ALA A 83 -11.16 -15.36 9.74
C ALA A 83 -9.77 -14.80 9.38
N PRO A 84 -8.81 -14.79 10.33
CA PRO A 84 -7.44 -14.43 10.02
C PRO A 84 -6.85 -15.30 8.90
N LEU A 85 -6.27 -14.64 7.89
CA LEU A 85 -5.72 -15.30 6.72
C LEU A 85 -4.38 -15.97 7.04
N ARG A 86 -4.17 -17.14 6.45
CA ARG A 86 -2.91 -17.86 6.45
C ARG A 86 -2.23 -17.78 5.08
N ALA A 87 -0.95 -18.09 5.03
CA ALA A 87 -0.20 -18.16 3.78
C ALA A 87 -0.87 -19.10 2.76
N GLU A 88 -1.39 -20.23 3.22
CA GLU A 88 -2.04 -21.24 2.39
C GLU A 88 -3.38 -20.72 1.79
N ASP A 89 -4.16 -19.95 2.55
CA ASP A 89 -5.41 -19.32 2.07
C ASP A 89 -5.12 -18.33 0.94
N PHE A 90 -4.13 -17.46 1.17
CA PHE A 90 -3.70 -16.47 0.18
C PHE A 90 -3.14 -17.13 -1.09
N ALA A 91 -2.26 -18.14 -0.93
CA ALA A 91 -1.64 -18.84 -2.06
C ALA A 91 -2.68 -19.53 -2.96
N SER A 92 -3.63 -20.24 -2.35
CA SER A 92 -4.69 -20.93 -3.11
C SER A 92 -5.55 -19.93 -3.88
N ALA A 93 -6.01 -18.87 -3.22
CA ALA A 93 -6.83 -17.84 -3.84
C ALA A 93 -6.06 -17.08 -4.95
N LEU A 94 -4.77 -16.81 -4.75
CA LEU A 94 -3.91 -16.14 -5.75
C LEU A 94 -3.75 -16.98 -7.02
N VAL A 95 -3.56 -18.29 -6.89
CA VAL A 95 -3.47 -19.20 -8.05
C VAL A 95 -4.80 -19.27 -8.80
N GLU A 96 -5.92 -19.33 -8.10
CA GLU A 96 -7.26 -19.32 -8.71
C GLU A 96 -7.52 -18.00 -9.44
N TRP A 97 -7.19 -16.87 -8.82
CA TRP A 97 -7.31 -15.56 -9.42
C TRP A 97 -6.42 -15.42 -10.66
N ALA A 98 -5.17 -15.84 -10.57
CA ALA A 98 -4.22 -15.80 -11.68
C ALA A 98 -4.70 -16.58 -12.89
N LYS A 99 -5.33 -17.75 -12.69
CA LYS A 99 -5.91 -18.57 -13.77
C LYS A 99 -7.17 -17.95 -14.37
N ARG A 100 -8.03 -17.35 -13.53
CA ARG A 100 -9.31 -16.77 -13.97
C ARG A 100 -9.11 -15.51 -14.81
N GLU A 101 -8.14 -14.67 -14.45
CA GLU A 101 -7.92 -13.35 -15.04
C GLU A 101 -6.69 -13.30 -15.96
N ASP A 102 -6.07 -14.43 -16.26
CA ASP A 102 -4.84 -14.55 -17.07
C ASP A 102 -3.74 -13.58 -16.63
N LEU A 103 -3.55 -13.44 -15.28
CA LEU A 103 -2.66 -12.42 -14.69
C LEU A 103 -1.23 -12.50 -15.19
N LEU A 104 -0.77 -13.69 -15.59
CA LEU A 104 0.57 -13.89 -16.12
C LEU A 104 0.80 -13.20 -17.48
N GLU A 105 -0.26 -12.83 -18.18
CA GLU A 105 -0.21 -12.09 -19.45
C GLU A 105 -0.35 -10.57 -19.29
N LYS A 106 -0.75 -10.09 -18.11
CA LYS A 106 -0.89 -8.65 -17.84
C LYS A 106 0.49 -8.00 -17.69
N HIS A 107 0.81 -6.98 -18.49
CA HIS A 107 2.14 -6.36 -18.53
C HIS A 107 2.56 -5.66 -17.23
N TYR A 108 1.59 -5.11 -16.49
CA TYR A 108 1.81 -4.39 -15.22
C TYR A 108 1.84 -5.32 -13.99
N PHE A 109 1.62 -6.63 -14.15
CA PHE A 109 1.67 -7.56 -13.01
C PHE A 109 3.11 -7.81 -12.57
N GLY A 110 3.43 -7.43 -11.34
CA GLY A 110 4.81 -7.38 -10.83
C GLY A 110 5.61 -8.69 -10.97
N PRO A 111 6.90 -8.62 -11.31
CA PRO A 111 7.72 -9.80 -11.63
C PRO A 111 7.86 -10.77 -10.44
N SER A 112 7.95 -10.27 -9.21
CA SER A 112 8.03 -11.09 -7.99
C SER A 112 6.76 -11.90 -7.78
N THR A 113 5.59 -11.29 -7.96
CA THR A 113 4.31 -11.97 -7.82
C THR A 113 4.10 -12.98 -8.95
N ARG A 114 4.48 -12.64 -10.18
CA ARG A 114 4.47 -13.55 -11.34
C ARG A 114 5.28 -14.81 -11.09
N GLN A 115 6.52 -14.66 -10.64
CA GLN A 115 7.39 -15.80 -10.31
C GLN A 115 6.80 -16.65 -9.18
N ALA A 116 6.24 -16.03 -8.16
CA ALA A 116 5.62 -16.75 -7.05
C ALA A 116 4.38 -17.54 -7.49
N VAL A 117 3.53 -16.98 -8.35
CA VAL A 117 2.38 -17.71 -8.94
C VAL A 117 2.86 -18.94 -9.71
N GLN A 118 3.90 -18.82 -10.52
CA GLN A 118 4.49 -19.97 -11.22
C GLN A 118 4.99 -21.04 -10.25
N ASN A 119 5.74 -20.64 -9.22
CA ASN A 119 6.22 -21.56 -8.18
C ASN A 119 5.06 -22.30 -7.49
N LEU A 120 3.98 -21.59 -7.15
CA LEU A 120 2.79 -22.18 -6.54
C LEU A 120 2.10 -23.17 -7.48
N MET A 121 1.98 -22.84 -8.77
CA MET A 121 1.42 -23.75 -9.79
C MET A 121 2.26 -25.02 -9.98
N GLU A 122 3.58 -24.94 -9.75
CA GLU A 122 4.51 -26.06 -9.76
C GLU A 122 4.50 -26.88 -8.46
N GLY A 123 3.70 -26.47 -7.47
CA GLY A 123 3.53 -27.18 -6.20
C GLY A 123 4.52 -26.80 -5.10
N VAL A 124 5.25 -25.69 -5.26
CA VAL A 124 6.09 -25.15 -4.19
C VAL A 124 5.18 -24.75 -3.00
N PRO A 125 5.53 -25.15 -1.75
CA PRO A 125 4.72 -24.80 -0.58
C PRO A 125 4.51 -23.29 -0.44
N ALA A 126 3.31 -22.87 -0.01
CA ALA A 126 2.92 -21.46 0.10
C ALA A 126 3.96 -20.58 0.83
N ARG A 127 4.51 -21.07 1.93
CA ARG A 127 5.51 -20.34 2.74
C ARG A 127 6.89 -20.25 2.09
N GLU A 128 7.13 -21.00 1.02
CA GLU A 128 8.40 -21.08 0.30
C GLU A 128 8.37 -20.37 -1.05
N ALA A 129 7.18 -20.26 -1.66
CA ALA A 129 7.00 -19.81 -3.04
C ALA A 129 7.49 -18.37 -3.29
N GLY A 130 7.37 -17.49 -2.29
CA GLY A 130 7.83 -16.09 -2.36
C GLY A 130 9.35 -15.92 -2.24
N GLY A 131 10.09 -16.99 -1.96
CA GLY A 131 11.55 -16.99 -1.94
C GLY A 131 12.18 -15.89 -1.10
N LEU A 132 13.12 -15.16 -1.70
CA LEU A 132 13.83 -14.03 -1.10
C LEU A 132 13.46 -12.68 -1.76
N ASN A 133 12.28 -12.59 -2.39
CA ASN A 133 11.82 -11.36 -3.02
C ASN A 133 11.77 -10.20 -2.01
N THR A 134 12.34 -9.06 -2.38
CA THR A 134 12.57 -7.89 -1.52
C THR A 134 11.71 -6.68 -1.91
N THR A 135 10.99 -6.77 -3.03
CA THR A 135 10.16 -5.68 -3.55
C THR A 135 8.91 -5.43 -2.71
N CYS A 136 8.29 -4.27 -2.91
CA CYS A 136 7.20 -3.76 -2.07
C CYS A 136 5.82 -4.37 -2.35
N GLY A 137 5.66 -5.29 -3.31
CA GLY A 137 4.37 -5.82 -3.74
C GLY A 137 3.51 -6.49 -2.65
N ALA A 138 4.10 -6.97 -1.55
CA ALA A 138 3.32 -7.41 -0.40
C ALA A 138 2.81 -6.24 0.47
N ALA A 139 3.55 -5.13 0.50
CA ALA A 139 3.20 -3.95 1.29
C ALA A 139 2.08 -3.13 0.64
N MET A 140 2.08 -2.99 -0.71
CA MET A 140 1.07 -2.22 -1.43
C MET A 140 -0.37 -2.72 -1.18
N ARG A 141 -0.55 -4.04 -0.99
CA ARG A 141 -1.85 -4.68 -0.75
C ARG A 141 -2.15 -4.99 0.72
N ALA A 142 -1.33 -4.53 1.67
CA ALA A 142 -1.46 -4.90 3.09
C ALA A 142 -2.52 -4.07 3.85
N SER A 143 -2.94 -2.93 3.32
CA SER A 143 -3.83 -1.98 4.00
C SER A 143 -5.19 -2.58 4.43
N PRO A 144 -5.88 -3.46 3.66
CA PRO A 144 -7.13 -4.08 4.10
C PRO A 144 -6.98 -4.95 5.36
N VAL A 145 -5.81 -5.57 5.54
CA VAL A 145 -5.50 -6.35 6.76
C VAL A 145 -5.51 -5.45 7.99
N GLY A 146 -5.03 -4.22 7.86
CA GLY A 146 -5.11 -3.21 8.91
C GLY A 146 -6.55 -2.84 9.28
N ILE A 147 -7.43 -2.69 8.29
CA ILE A 147 -8.85 -2.37 8.52
C ILE A 147 -9.56 -3.50 9.28
N VAL A 148 -9.41 -4.76 8.89
CA VAL A 148 -10.07 -5.88 9.59
C VAL A 148 -9.50 -6.18 10.97
N ASN A 149 -8.29 -5.68 11.25
CA ASN A 149 -7.65 -5.70 12.56
C ASN A 149 -7.65 -4.31 13.23
N ALA A 150 -8.66 -3.50 12.97
CA ALA A 150 -8.77 -2.14 13.51
C ALA A 150 -8.42 -2.06 15.01
N CYS A 151 -7.61 -1.08 15.39
CA CYS A 151 -7.11 -0.86 16.76
C CYS A 151 -6.23 -2.00 17.35
N ARG A 152 -5.76 -2.94 16.53
CA ARG A 152 -4.92 -4.08 16.94
C ARG A 152 -3.69 -4.21 16.03
N PRO A 153 -2.74 -3.27 16.11
CA PRO A 153 -1.61 -3.19 15.18
C PRO A 153 -0.72 -4.44 15.19
N GLU A 154 -0.58 -5.12 16.33
CA GLU A 154 0.20 -6.38 16.43
C GLU A 154 -0.44 -7.50 15.60
N MET A 155 -1.77 -7.67 15.72
CA MET A 155 -2.50 -8.69 14.96
C MET A 155 -2.47 -8.39 13.47
N ALA A 156 -2.63 -7.13 13.09
CA ALA A 156 -2.52 -6.69 11.70
C ALA A 156 -1.14 -7.01 11.12
N ALA A 157 -0.08 -6.75 11.89
CA ALA A 157 1.30 -7.04 11.49
C ALA A 157 1.54 -8.53 11.28
N GLU A 158 1.05 -9.38 12.18
CA GLU A 158 1.20 -10.84 12.08
C GLU A 158 0.47 -11.40 10.87
N GLU A 159 -0.79 -11.01 10.65
CA GLU A 159 -1.59 -11.47 9.51
C GLU A 159 -1.01 -10.97 8.16
N ALA A 160 -0.53 -9.73 8.09
CA ALA A 160 0.13 -9.19 6.90
C ALA A 160 1.43 -9.94 6.58
N ALA A 161 2.23 -10.31 7.59
CA ALA A 161 3.40 -11.15 7.39
C ALA A 161 3.03 -12.52 6.81
N GLU A 162 1.99 -13.17 7.33
CA GLU A 162 1.51 -14.47 6.83
C GLU A 162 1.15 -14.43 5.35
N ILE A 163 0.33 -13.46 4.92
CA ILE A 163 -0.10 -13.36 3.51
C ILE A 163 0.99 -12.82 2.57
N SER A 164 2.11 -12.33 3.12
CA SER A 164 3.27 -11.93 2.33
C SER A 164 4.11 -13.11 1.86
N LEU A 165 4.23 -14.16 2.70
CA LEU A 165 5.13 -15.30 2.46
C LEU A 165 4.97 -15.95 1.09
N PRO A 166 3.74 -16.13 0.54
CA PRO A 166 3.57 -16.81 -0.75
C PRO A 166 4.22 -16.11 -1.93
N THR A 167 4.44 -14.78 -1.85
CA THR A 167 4.99 -13.99 -2.96
C THR A 167 6.25 -13.22 -2.61
N HIS A 168 6.41 -12.81 -1.34
CA HIS A 168 7.48 -11.96 -0.85
C HIS A 168 7.96 -12.49 0.51
N GLY A 169 8.70 -13.60 0.47
CA GLY A 169 9.07 -14.37 1.66
C GLY A 169 10.26 -13.83 2.45
N SER A 170 10.90 -12.74 2.01
CA SER A 170 12.06 -12.16 2.71
C SER A 170 11.64 -11.36 3.94
N ARG A 171 12.55 -11.27 4.94
CA ARG A 171 12.31 -10.47 6.15
C ARG A 171 12.11 -8.98 5.90
N VAL A 172 12.64 -8.44 4.82
CA VAL A 172 12.45 -7.04 4.47
C VAL A 172 11.05 -6.80 3.91
N ALA A 173 10.54 -7.72 3.08
CA ALA A 173 9.20 -7.60 2.50
C ALA A 173 8.10 -7.86 3.55
N THR A 174 8.25 -8.91 4.39
CA THR A 174 7.30 -9.14 5.51
C THR A 174 7.32 -7.99 6.51
N SER A 175 8.50 -7.39 6.79
CA SER A 175 8.64 -6.20 7.62
C SER A 175 7.85 -5.00 7.05
N ALA A 176 7.94 -4.78 5.75
CA ALA A 176 7.27 -3.69 5.05
C ALA A 176 5.74 -3.84 5.05
N ALA A 177 5.23 -5.02 4.69
CA ALA A 177 3.80 -5.31 4.70
C ALA A 177 3.19 -5.19 6.11
N SER A 178 3.89 -5.72 7.12
CA SER A 178 3.49 -5.61 8.52
C SER A 178 3.47 -4.17 9.02
N ALA A 179 4.40 -3.32 8.55
CA ALA A 179 4.42 -1.89 8.89
C ALA A 179 3.16 -1.18 8.38
N VAL A 180 2.78 -1.41 7.11
CA VAL A 180 1.60 -0.80 6.50
C VAL A 180 0.32 -1.25 7.22
N ALA A 181 0.14 -2.55 7.43
CA ALA A 181 -1.04 -3.09 8.09
C ALA A 181 -1.19 -2.58 9.54
N ALA A 182 -0.09 -2.55 10.31
CA ALA A 182 -0.10 -2.04 11.68
C ALA A 182 -0.43 -0.54 11.74
N ALA A 183 0.12 0.26 10.82
CA ALA A 183 -0.16 1.68 10.71
C ALA A 183 -1.63 1.96 10.40
N VAL A 184 -2.21 1.22 9.44
CA VAL A 184 -3.64 1.32 9.09
C VAL A 184 -4.51 0.92 10.29
N ALA A 185 -4.18 -0.17 10.98
CA ALA A 185 -4.93 -0.60 12.17
C ALA A 185 -4.95 0.47 13.28
N GLU A 186 -3.83 1.16 13.51
CA GLU A 186 -3.77 2.29 14.45
C GLU A 186 -4.52 3.51 13.90
N ALA A 187 -4.42 3.81 12.61
CA ALA A 187 -5.06 4.96 11.98
C ALA A 187 -6.59 4.95 12.10
N VAL A 188 -7.22 3.76 12.16
CA VAL A 188 -8.68 3.61 12.38
C VAL A 188 -9.11 4.08 13.76
N LYS A 189 -8.24 3.98 14.75
CA LYS A 189 -8.55 4.31 16.15
C LYS A 189 -8.87 5.79 16.31
N SER A 190 -9.94 6.10 17.04
CA SER A 190 -10.29 7.48 17.38
C SER A 190 -9.20 8.11 18.26
N GLY A 191 -8.76 9.30 17.88
CA GLY A 191 -7.71 10.03 18.58
C GLY A 191 -6.28 9.64 18.21
N SER A 192 -6.08 8.82 17.18
CA SER A 192 -4.75 8.54 16.63
C SER A 192 -4.07 9.80 16.12
N THR A 193 -2.77 9.84 16.25
CA THR A 193 -1.89 10.91 15.80
C THR A 193 -0.90 10.38 14.77
N ILE A 194 -0.23 11.27 14.04
CA ILE A 194 0.87 10.86 13.16
C ILE A 194 1.92 10.05 13.94
N ASP A 195 2.22 10.48 15.17
CA ASP A 195 3.21 9.80 16.02
C ASP A 195 2.77 8.37 16.36
N SER A 196 1.52 8.17 16.81
CA SER A 196 1.02 6.82 17.12
C SER A 196 0.96 5.91 15.89
N ILE A 197 0.63 6.46 14.72
CA ILE A 197 0.61 5.72 13.44
C ILE A 197 2.04 5.29 13.04
N VAL A 198 3.01 6.20 13.14
CA VAL A 198 4.43 5.90 12.87
C VAL A 198 5.00 4.89 13.87
N GLU A 199 4.65 5.01 15.15
CA GLU A 199 5.04 4.03 16.17
C GLU A 199 4.48 2.63 15.87
N ALA A 200 3.21 2.55 15.46
CA ALA A 200 2.58 1.30 15.04
C ALA A 200 3.26 0.72 13.78
N ALA A 201 3.64 1.56 12.81
CA ALA A 201 4.40 1.12 11.65
C ALA A 201 5.75 0.51 12.04
N VAL A 202 6.51 1.15 12.92
CA VAL A 202 7.80 0.66 13.41
C VAL A 202 7.64 -0.64 14.21
N LEU A 203 6.61 -0.75 15.02
CA LEU A 203 6.25 -1.99 15.73
C LEU A 203 5.94 -3.11 14.72
N GLY A 204 5.06 -2.84 13.75
CA GLY A 204 4.71 -3.79 12.69
C GLY A 204 5.92 -4.26 11.90
N ALA A 205 6.79 -3.32 11.50
CA ALA A 205 8.04 -3.65 10.82
C ALA A 205 8.94 -4.59 11.65
N THR A 206 8.97 -4.41 12.95
CA THR A 206 9.76 -5.25 13.87
C THR A 206 9.17 -6.65 14.00
N ILE A 207 7.85 -6.76 14.08
CA ILE A 207 7.14 -8.05 14.11
C ILE A 207 7.38 -8.80 12.80
N GLY A 208 7.12 -8.17 11.65
CA GLY A 208 7.28 -8.77 10.34
C GLY A 208 8.69 -9.23 10.04
N PHE A 209 9.71 -8.51 10.52
CA PHE A 209 11.11 -8.89 10.37
C PHE A 209 11.42 -10.29 10.93
N SER A 210 10.73 -10.72 11.96
CA SER A 210 10.92 -12.04 12.57
C SER A 210 10.27 -13.19 11.79
N LYS A 211 9.38 -12.88 10.82
CA LYS A 211 8.55 -13.87 10.11
C LYS A 211 9.13 -14.29 8.76
N GLY A 212 9.90 -13.43 8.11
CA GLY A 212 10.48 -13.69 6.79
C GLY A 212 11.86 -14.34 6.81
N LYS A 213 12.28 -14.81 5.63
CA LYS A 213 13.59 -15.43 5.43
C LYS A 213 14.72 -14.40 5.47
N PRO A 214 15.89 -14.74 6.01
CA PRO A 214 17.05 -13.85 6.03
C PRO A 214 17.48 -13.41 4.62
N VAL A 215 17.65 -12.11 4.44
CA VAL A 215 18.19 -11.50 3.23
C VAL A 215 19.05 -10.30 3.62
N ALA A 216 20.07 -10.00 2.81
CA ALA A 216 20.89 -8.79 3.00
C ALA A 216 20.09 -7.57 2.48
N ALA A 217 19.51 -6.80 3.40
CA ALA A 217 18.74 -5.60 3.08
C ALA A 217 18.75 -4.64 4.27
N PRO A 218 18.52 -3.34 4.04
CA PRO A 218 18.35 -2.36 5.09
C PRO A 218 17.12 -2.66 5.98
N SER A 219 17.15 -2.17 7.23
CA SER A 219 16.02 -2.29 8.16
C SER A 219 14.88 -1.32 7.79
N VAL A 220 13.71 -1.83 7.47
CA VAL A 220 12.49 -1.04 7.21
C VAL A 220 12.18 -0.15 8.42
N ALA A 221 12.16 -0.70 9.63
CA ALA A 221 11.87 0.06 10.86
C ALA A 221 12.81 1.25 11.07
N LYS A 222 14.11 1.08 10.81
CA LYS A 222 15.10 2.18 10.95
C LYS A 222 14.95 3.21 9.83
N ARG A 223 14.65 2.78 8.61
CA ARG A 223 14.44 3.67 7.47
C ARG A 223 13.13 4.45 7.58
N ILE A 224 12.05 3.87 8.15
CA ILE A 224 10.84 4.62 8.50
C ILE A 224 11.20 5.78 9.44
N LYS A 225 11.97 5.52 10.50
CA LYS A 225 12.43 6.59 11.42
C LYS A 225 13.24 7.65 10.68
N LEU A 226 14.16 7.24 9.82
CA LEU A 226 14.99 8.16 9.02
C LEU A 226 14.13 9.07 8.14
N ALA A 227 13.17 8.51 7.39
CA ALA A 227 12.28 9.28 6.53
C ALA A 227 11.41 10.27 7.32
N VAL A 228 10.85 9.82 8.43
CA VAL A 228 10.03 10.64 9.34
C VAL A 228 10.85 11.78 9.96
N ASP A 229 12.08 11.51 10.42
CA ASP A 229 12.97 12.52 10.98
C ASP A 229 13.38 13.56 9.93
N SER A 230 13.59 13.14 8.68
CA SER A 230 13.86 14.05 7.56
C SER A 230 12.66 14.94 7.25
N ALA A 231 11.46 14.37 7.19
CA ALA A 231 10.22 15.11 6.98
C ALA A 231 9.98 16.15 8.08
N ARG A 232 10.31 15.84 9.34
CA ARG A 232 10.12 16.76 10.48
C ARG A 232 11.13 17.91 10.53
N ARG A 233 12.35 17.69 10.01
CA ARG A 233 13.40 18.72 10.02
C ARG A 233 13.20 19.78 8.95
N ILE A 234 12.47 19.46 7.88
CA ILE A 234 12.30 20.32 6.71
C ILE A 234 10.85 20.83 6.70
N SER A 235 10.67 22.13 6.90
CA SER A 235 9.34 22.74 6.97
C SER A 235 8.62 22.84 5.62
N ASP A 236 9.36 22.83 4.52
CA ASP A 236 8.82 22.82 3.17
C ASP A 236 8.56 21.35 2.76
N PRO A 237 7.29 20.95 2.52
CA PRO A 237 6.96 19.56 2.22
C PRO A 237 7.55 19.04 0.91
N GLU A 238 7.72 19.89 -0.09
CA GLU A 238 8.31 19.52 -1.38
C GLU A 238 9.80 19.23 -1.22
N ARG A 239 10.51 20.10 -0.49
CA ARG A 239 11.91 19.86 -0.14
C ARG A 239 12.09 18.65 0.79
N ALA A 240 11.12 18.38 1.66
CA ALA A 240 11.13 17.18 2.47
C ALA A 240 10.99 15.91 1.60
N ALA A 241 10.12 15.96 0.58
CA ALA A 241 9.95 14.87 -0.37
C ALA A 241 11.23 14.64 -1.21
N GLU A 242 11.89 15.70 -1.69
CA GLU A 242 13.17 15.63 -2.38
C GLU A 242 14.26 14.99 -1.49
N GLU A 243 14.39 15.43 -0.24
CA GLU A 243 15.35 14.85 0.72
C GLU A 243 15.06 13.37 0.99
N ILE A 244 13.78 12.95 1.08
CA ILE A 244 13.40 11.56 1.25
C ILE A 244 13.81 10.73 0.02
N TYR A 245 13.56 11.25 -1.18
CA TYR A 245 14.01 10.62 -2.41
C TYR A 245 15.53 10.38 -2.42
N ASP A 246 16.31 11.41 -2.05
CA ASP A 246 17.77 11.37 -2.11
C ASP A 246 18.41 10.43 -1.07
N ILE A 247 17.87 10.39 0.17
CA ILE A 247 18.54 9.67 1.27
C ILE A 247 17.88 8.34 1.65
N VAL A 248 16.58 8.18 1.40
CA VAL A 248 15.84 6.95 1.69
C VAL A 248 15.65 6.13 0.43
N GLY A 249 15.41 6.81 -0.69
CA GLY A 249 14.97 6.22 -1.94
C GLY A 249 13.45 6.01 -1.98
N THR A 250 12.93 6.03 -3.21
CA THR A 250 11.50 5.79 -3.52
C THR A 250 11.33 4.68 -4.56
N GLY A 251 12.32 3.80 -4.69
CA GLY A 251 12.29 2.70 -5.65
C GLY A 251 11.43 1.52 -5.18
N ILE A 252 11.38 0.47 -6.01
CA ILE A 252 10.55 -0.73 -5.82
C ILE A 252 10.89 -1.59 -4.60
N GLU A 253 12.03 -1.32 -3.95
CA GLU A 253 12.46 -2.12 -2.81
C GLU A 253 11.63 -1.79 -1.55
N SER A 254 11.21 -2.82 -0.83
CA SER A 254 10.44 -2.68 0.42
C SER A 254 11.08 -1.73 1.44
N ALA A 255 12.42 -1.69 1.47
CA ALA A 255 13.19 -0.81 2.37
C ALA A 255 13.31 0.63 1.86
N GLU A 256 12.74 0.95 0.70
CA GLU A 256 12.67 2.28 0.10
C GLU A 256 11.22 2.77 0.06
N ALA A 257 10.35 2.11 -0.72
CA ALA A 257 8.96 2.52 -0.92
C ALA A 257 8.20 2.74 0.39
N VAL A 258 8.23 1.77 1.32
CA VAL A 258 7.45 1.87 2.56
C VAL A 258 7.99 2.97 3.49
N PRO A 259 9.30 3.08 3.78
CA PRO A 259 9.83 4.21 4.51
C PRO A 259 9.52 5.57 3.87
N ALA A 260 9.62 5.68 2.54
CA ALA A 260 9.28 6.91 1.83
C ALA A 260 7.82 7.27 2.02
N ALA A 261 6.89 6.32 1.91
CA ALA A 261 5.45 6.54 2.12
C ALA A 261 5.16 7.14 3.52
N PHE A 262 5.85 6.67 4.58
CA PHE A 262 5.71 7.27 5.92
C PHE A 262 6.36 8.65 6.02
N GLY A 263 7.44 8.91 5.32
CA GLY A 263 8.01 10.24 5.18
C GLY A 263 7.04 11.22 4.51
N MET A 264 6.41 10.80 3.40
CA MET A 264 5.38 11.60 2.69
C MET A 264 4.14 11.84 3.56
N LEU A 265 3.70 10.84 4.34
CA LEU A 265 2.61 10.98 5.32
C LEU A 265 2.89 12.12 6.30
N VAL A 266 4.10 12.19 6.84
CA VAL A 266 4.51 13.24 7.79
C VAL A 266 4.67 14.58 7.10
N ALA A 267 5.36 14.66 5.95
CA ALA A 267 5.54 15.88 5.18
C ALA A 267 4.22 16.50 4.72
N GLY A 268 3.24 15.66 4.35
CA GLY A 268 1.89 16.06 3.95
C GLY A 268 0.92 16.27 5.13
N GLU A 269 1.40 16.19 6.40
CA GLU A 269 0.59 16.37 7.61
C GLU A 269 -0.63 15.42 7.67
N GLY A 270 -0.50 14.26 7.02
CA GLY A 270 -1.56 13.26 6.90
C GLY A 270 -2.79 13.74 6.13
N GLN A 271 -2.70 14.79 5.33
CA GLN A 271 -3.77 15.22 4.43
C GLN A 271 -3.73 14.36 3.16
N PRO A 272 -4.72 13.50 2.87
CA PRO A 272 -4.57 12.43 1.89
C PRO A 272 -4.14 12.92 0.51
N MET A 273 -4.80 13.92 -0.06
CA MET A 273 -4.47 14.43 -1.39
C MET A 273 -3.07 15.04 -1.43
N ARG A 274 -2.67 15.79 -0.37
CA ARG A 274 -1.33 16.37 -0.27
C ARG A 274 -0.25 15.31 -0.16
N VAL A 275 -0.51 14.25 0.61
CA VAL A 275 0.38 13.10 0.78
C VAL A 275 0.58 12.37 -0.55
N ILE A 276 -0.50 12.11 -1.29
CA ILE A 276 -0.47 11.51 -2.62
C ILE A 276 0.31 12.39 -3.59
N GLU A 277 0.01 13.69 -3.66
CA GLU A 277 0.73 14.62 -4.55
C GLU A 277 2.24 14.66 -4.26
N LEU A 278 2.66 14.65 -2.99
CA LEU A 278 4.08 14.62 -2.63
C LEU A 278 4.73 13.33 -3.12
N ALA A 279 4.10 12.17 -2.89
CA ALA A 279 4.60 10.87 -3.30
C ALA A 279 4.75 10.77 -4.84
N VAL A 280 3.72 11.18 -5.57
CA VAL A 280 3.71 11.14 -7.05
C VAL A 280 4.80 12.03 -7.66
N ASN A 281 5.07 13.19 -7.06
CA ASN A 281 6.08 14.12 -7.58
C ASN A 281 7.50 13.83 -7.05
N ALA A 282 7.66 12.88 -6.14
CA ALA A 282 8.96 12.50 -5.61
C ALA A 282 9.75 11.57 -6.55
N GLY A 283 9.11 10.99 -7.57
CA GLY A 283 9.77 10.06 -8.50
C GLY A 283 9.97 8.65 -7.94
N GLY A 284 10.49 7.76 -8.77
CA GLY A 284 10.68 6.35 -8.43
C GLY A 284 9.40 5.53 -8.59
N ASP A 285 9.10 4.64 -7.66
CA ASP A 285 7.91 3.78 -7.60
C ASP A 285 6.71 4.59 -7.09
N THR A 286 6.28 5.55 -7.91
CA THR A 286 5.36 6.62 -7.52
C THR A 286 3.95 6.14 -7.23
N ASP A 287 3.46 5.16 -7.94
CA ASP A 287 2.15 4.52 -7.73
C ASP A 287 2.10 3.77 -6.40
N THR A 288 3.07 2.90 -6.13
CA THR A 288 3.13 2.15 -4.87
C THR A 288 3.37 3.07 -3.66
N VAL A 289 4.30 4.03 -3.75
CA VAL A 289 4.55 4.95 -2.62
C VAL A 289 3.31 5.79 -2.33
N ALA A 290 2.63 6.30 -3.38
CA ALA A 290 1.41 7.09 -3.22
C ALA A 290 0.21 6.25 -2.75
N SER A 291 0.06 5.01 -3.22
CA SER A 291 -0.97 4.07 -2.76
C SER A 291 -0.83 3.76 -1.27
N ILE A 292 0.37 3.41 -0.82
CA ILE A 292 0.63 3.11 0.60
C ILE A 292 0.39 4.34 1.46
N ALA A 293 0.96 5.49 1.10
CA ALA A 293 0.83 6.73 1.86
C ALA A 293 -0.64 7.22 1.88
N GLY A 294 -1.32 7.15 0.74
CA GLY A 294 -2.74 7.46 0.57
C GLY A 294 -3.64 6.55 1.40
N ALA A 295 -3.36 5.24 1.43
CA ALA A 295 -4.09 4.27 2.23
C ALA A 295 -4.04 4.59 3.73
N VAL A 296 -2.85 4.87 4.26
CA VAL A 296 -2.67 5.21 5.69
C VAL A 296 -3.33 6.54 6.03
N ALA A 297 -3.11 7.58 5.20
CA ALA A 297 -3.73 8.88 5.37
C ALA A 297 -5.27 8.81 5.28
N GLY A 298 -5.79 8.04 4.31
CA GLY A 298 -7.21 7.83 4.11
C GLY A 298 -7.88 7.06 5.25
N ALA A 299 -7.23 6.03 5.77
CA ALA A 299 -7.71 5.31 6.96
C ALA A 299 -7.79 6.23 8.18
N TRP A 300 -6.86 7.18 8.31
CA TRP A 300 -6.84 8.14 9.41
C TRP A 300 -7.89 9.24 9.27
N ARG A 301 -7.97 9.86 8.10
CA ARG A 301 -8.81 11.04 7.84
C ARG A 301 -10.22 10.72 7.37
N GLY A 302 -10.45 9.51 6.87
CA GLY A 302 -11.72 9.10 6.27
C GLY A 302 -11.92 9.60 4.84
N ILE A 303 -12.97 9.11 4.19
CA ILE A 303 -13.29 9.43 2.78
C ILE A 303 -13.60 10.93 2.57
N GLY A 304 -14.16 11.61 3.55
CA GLY A 304 -14.46 13.03 3.46
C GLY A 304 -13.25 13.95 3.27
N ALA A 305 -12.03 13.43 3.41
CA ALA A 305 -10.80 14.18 3.17
C ALA A 305 -10.29 14.12 1.71
N PHE A 306 -11.00 13.39 0.84
CA PHE A 306 -10.69 13.30 -0.59
C PHE A 306 -11.59 14.16 -1.45
N ASP A 307 -11.14 14.50 -2.65
CA ASP A 307 -12.02 15.11 -3.66
C ASP A 307 -13.00 14.04 -4.19
N ALA A 308 -14.29 14.24 -3.90
CA ALA A 308 -15.34 13.30 -4.27
C ALA A 308 -15.43 13.05 -5.78
N LYS A 309 -15.10 14.06 -6.62
CA LYS A 309 -15.12 13.92 -8.08
C LYS A 309 -13.99 13.01 -8.56
N MET A 310 -12.80 13.13 -7.98
CA MET A 310 -11.68 12.25 -8.33
C MET A 310 -11.96 10.80 -7.91
N VAL A 311 -12.60 10.61 -6.75
CA VAL A 311 -13.02 9.27 -6.30
C VAL A 311 -14.04 8.68 -7.27
N GLU A 312 -15.06 9.43 -7.67
CA GLU A 312 -16.07 9.00 -8.65
C GLU A 312 -15.44 8.70 -10.01
N GLU A 313 -14.51 9.52 -10.47
CA GLU A 313 -13.83 9.36 -11.76
C GLU A 313 -12.99 8.07 -11.79
N VAL A 314 -12.18 7.80 -10.75
CA VAL A 314 -11.39 6.57 -10.69
C VAL A 314 -12.27 5.32 -10.56
N GLU A 315 -13.37 5.39 -9.82
CA GLU A 315 -14.33 4.27 -9.73
C GLU A 315 -15.00 4.01 -11.08
N CYS A 316 -15.51 5.05 -11.75
CA CYS A 316 -16.18 4.92 -13.04
C CYS A 316 -15.27 4.37 -14.14
N LEU A 317 -14.05 4.89 -14.24
CA LEU A 317 -13.10 4.49 -15.28
C LEU A 317 -12.68 3.02 -15.14
N ASN A 318 -12.47 2.58 -13.92
CA ASN A 318 -11.94 1.25 -13.64
C ASN A 318 -13.02 0.23 -13.20
N GLY A 319 -14.31 0.61 -13.20
CA GLY A 319 -15.39 -0.27 -12.78
C GLY A 319 -15.31 -0.68 -11.31
N LEU A 320 -14.72 0.17 -10.46
CA LEU A 320 -14.54 -0.11 -9.03
C LEU A 320 -15.81 0.20 -8.23
N ARG A 321 -15.95 -0.45 -7.08
CA ARG A 321 -17.03 -0.26 -6.11
C ARG A 321 -16.44 -0.13 -4.72
N LEU A 322 -15.65 0.94 -4.51
CA LEU A 322 -14.85 1.10 -3.30
C LEU A 322 -15.73 1.22 -2.05
N ARG A 323 -16.86 1.90 -2.14
CA ARG A 323 -17.80 2.01 -1.03
C ARG A 323 -18.36 0.64 -0.63
N GLU A 324 -18.85 -0.16 -1.58
CA GLU A 324 -19.41 -1.49 -1.31
C GLU A 324 -18.35 -2.41 -0.70
N ALA A 325 -17.13 -2.41 -1.27
CA ALA A 325 -15.99 -3.14 -0.74
C ALA A 325 -15.66 -2.75 0.71
N SER A 326 -15.75 -1.44 1.01
CA SER A 326 -15.48 -0.90 2.34
C SER A 326 -16.56 -1.30 3.36
N GLU A 327 -17.83 -1.34 2.93
CA GLU A 327 -18.95 -1.80 3.79
C GLU A 327 -18.77 -3.27 4.19
N GLU A 328 -18.40 -4.13 3.25
CA GLU A 328 -18.14 -5.55 3.55
C GLU A 328 -16.90 -5.72 4.44
N LEU A 329 -15.82 -5.00 4.18
CA LEU A 329 -14.61 -5.02 4.99
C LEU A 329 -14.88 -4.54 6.43
N ALA A 330 -15.69 -3.49 6.58
CA ALA A 330 -16.11 -2.96 7.89
C ALA A 330 -16.96 -3.99 8.68
N LYS A 331 -17.81 -4.77 8.02
CA LYS A 331 -18.56 -5.86 8.65
C LYS A 331 -17.61 -6.92 9.23
N VAL A 332 -16.62 -7.36 8.44
CA VAL A 332 -15.60 -8.33 8.89
C VAL A 332 -14.82 -7.77 10.08
N ALA A 333 -14.42 -6.50 10.04
CA ALA A 333 -13.71 -5.86 11.14
C ALA A 333 -14.52 -5.86 12.44
N LEU A 334 -15.84 -5.54 12.38
CA LEU A 334 -16.72 -5.57 13.56
C LEU A 334 -16.92 -6.99 14.11
N GLU A 335 -17.00 -7.99 13.23
CA GLU A 335 -17.10 -9.40 13.66
C GLU A 335 -15.83 -9.84 14.39
N ARG A 336 -14.66 -9.46 13.87
CA ARG A 336 -13.37 -9.79 14.50
C ARG A 336 -13.08 -9.00 15.79
N PHE A 337 -13.73 -7.84 15.95
CA PHE A 337 -13.55 -6.99 17.14
C PHE A 337 -14.36 -7.48 18.35
N ARG A 338 -15.41 -8.25 18.12
CA ARG A 338 -16.24 -8.87 19.17
C ARG A 338 -15.55 -10.07 19.81
#